data_85cc40ea6fb923ddd955622aa2963978
#
_entry.id   85cc40ea6fb923ddd955622aa2963978
#
_cell.length_a   1.000
_cell.length_b   1.000
_cell.length_c   1.000
_cell.angle_alpha   90.00
_cell.angle_beta   90.00
_cell.angle_gamma   90.00
#
_symmetry.space_group_name_H-M   'P 1'
#
loop_
_entity.id
_entity.type
_entity.pdbx_description
1 polymer ?
#
loop_
_entity_poly.entity_id
_entity_poly.type
_entity_poly.pdbx_seq_one_letter_code
_entity_poly.pdbx_strand_id
1 'polypeptide(L)'
;MKRLLLLLILSIFWTLAGTQISLPAASVQPDAAPVAPVGASAADTAATQTVIVADPAVDSLSDPAPNAAEPVVRMTLDECMAYAVEHSPVVRQQDYTNRNYRQDYIESVAALVPSVSGSVSATTSFGRSVDPETNTYTDVSNLSNNYGVSGQMPVFAGFTGINTIRAAKVMRLMGVEELQRVKDEVALNTMQAYFDVVYYTESVRLAREQLETSTGNLAKSRKLLELGLKSAADVAEQEAQCASDDYLLTQQENNLELARITLAETMNYPPDRPLGIETDLAIETPAGTAPFSDVVAYALDNNPKARSAGYNVRQSKLQYSVARGGFFPSVYVGGGYSTNFFMSLDDHSLYEPFKNQFRDNRGYYFSAQLNIPIFGGLS
;
A
#
# COMPACT_ATOMS: atom_id res chain seq x y z
N MET A 1 -0.04 46.25 18.59
CA MET A 1 -0.65 44.98 18.23
C MET A 1 -1.22 44.93 16.80
N LYS A 2 -1.98 45.94 16.31
CA LYS A 2 -2.52 45.96 14.93
C LYS A 2 -1.45 45.86 13.82
N ARG A 3 -0.29 46.48 13.96
CA ARG A 3 0.81 46.45 12.95
C ARG A 3 1.59 45.13 12.93
N LEU A 4 1.66 44.41 14.03
CA LEU A 4 2.35 43.10 14.10
C LEU A 4 1.51 41.97 13.44
N LEU A 5 0.20 42.06 13.63
CA LEU A 5 -0.73 41.08 12.99
C LEU A 5 -0.78 41.25 11.45
N LEU A 6 -0.72 42.51 10.97
CA LEU A 6 -0.69 42.81 9.55
C LEU A 6 0.61 42.34 8.87
N LEU A 7 1.75 42.45 9.57
CA LEU A 7 3.04 41.98 9.07
C LEU A 7 3.13 40.46 9.03
N LEU A 8 2.50 39.76 9.98
CA LEU A 8 2.44 38.30 9.97
C LEU A 8 1.55 37.75 8.83
N ILE A 9 0.44 38.40 8.54
CA ILE A 9 -0.44 38.04 7.43
C ILE A 9 0.22 38.35 6.07
N LEU A 10 0.94 39.47 5.97
CA LEU A 10 1.65 39.84 4.75
C LEU A 10 2.86 38.92 4.45
N SER A 11 3.55 38.44 5.48
CA SER A 11 4.67 37.51 5.32
C SER A 11 4.21 36.13 4.85
N ILE A 12 3.03 35.66 5.27
CA ILE A 12 2.43 34.40 4.82
C ILE A 12 1.96 34.52 3.36
N PHE A 13 1.47 35.69 2.94
CA PHE A 13 1.04 35.91 1.57
C PHE A 13 2.20 36.02 0.58
N TRP A 14 3.37 36.48 1.02
CA TRP A 14 4.54 36.64 0.15
C TRP A 14 5.33 35.34 -0.06
N THR A 15 5.24 34.39 0.87
CA THR A 15 5.83 33.05 0.71
C THR A 15 4.99 32.13 -0.20
N LEU A 16 3.69 32.37 -0.31
CA LEU A 16 2.78 31.62 -1.22
C LEU A 16 2.79 32.12 -2.69
N ALA A 17 3.21 33.38 -2.91
CA ALA A 17 3.25 33.95 -4.27
C ALA A 17 4.57 33.61 -5.02
N GLY A 18 5.56 33.01 -4.38
CA GLY A 18 6.89 32.73 -4.94
C GLY A 18 7.10 31.36 -5.58
N THR A 19 6.16 30.43 -5.48
CA THR A 19 6.27 29.11 -6.11
C THR A 19 5.39 29.04 -7.36
N GLN A 20 5.97 29.37 -8.50
CA GLN A 20 5.41 28.99 -9.80
C GLN A 20 5.48 27.46 -9.93
N ILE A 21 4.39 26.78 -9.62
CA ILE A 21 4.24 25.37 -9.96
C ILE A 21 3.83 25.32 -11.44
N SER A 22 4.79 25.02 -12.30
CA SER A 22 4.50 24.64 -13.68
C SER A 22 3.89 23.24 -13.67
N LEU A 23 2.58 23.17 -13.85
CA LEU A 23 1.89 21.92 -14.12
C LEU A 23 2.16 21.51 -15.58
N PRO A 24 2.60 20.27 -15.85
CA PRO A 24 2.59 19.75 -17.20
C PRO A 24 1.13 19.59 -17.67
N ALA A 25 0.85 20.11 -18.84
CA ALA A 25 -0.44 19.95 -19.51
C ALA A 25 -0.66 18.46 -19.86
N ALA A 26 -1.44 17.77 -19.08
CA ALA A 26 -2.00 16.49 -19.45
C ALA A 26 -3.31 16.73 -20.21
N SER A 27 -3.27 16.43 -21.50
CA SER A 27 -4.46 16.41 -22.35
C SER A 27 -5.37 15.26 -21.92
N VAL A 28 -6.45 15.57 -21.23
CA VAL A 28 -7.51 14.61 -20.94
C VAL A 28 -8.53 14.73 -22.06
N GLN A 29 -8.60 13.71 -22.91
CA GLN A 29 -9.73 13.48 -23.81
C GLN A 29 -10.91 12.94 -22.98
N PRO A 30 -12.13 13.43 -23.20
CA PRO A 30 -13.30 12.85 -22.55
C PRO A 30 -13.86 11.70 -23.41
N ASP A 31 -13.64 10.47 -23.01
CA ASP A 31 -14.41 9.33 -23.49
C ASP A 31 -15.62 9.14 -22.57
N ALA A 32 -16.75 9.62 -23.04
CA ALA A 32 -18.05 9.32 -22.47
C ALA A 32 -18.63 8.12 -23.20
N ALA A 33 -18.70 6.95 -22.55
CA ALA A 33 -19.51 5.83 -22.98
C ALA A 33 -20.74 5.70 -22.07
N PRO A 34 -21.96 5.56 -22.64
CA PRO A 34 -23.19 5.46 -21.86
C PRO A 34 -23.40 4.04 -21.32
N VAL A 35 -23.86 3.97 -20.09
CA VAL A 35 -24.33 2.75 -19.43
C VAL A 35 -25.67 2.35 -20.06
N ALA A 36 -25.74 1.13 -20.60
CA ALA A 36 -26.99 0.51 -21.08
C ALA A 36 -27.52 -0.51 -20.04
N PRO A 37 -28.85 -0.69 -19.93
CA PRO A 37 -29.47 -1.53 -18.92
C PRO A 37 -29.47 -3.01 -19.28
N VAL A 38 -29.44 -3.84 -18.24
CA VAL A 38 -29.57 -5.30 -18.29
C VAL A 38 -31.02 -5.68 -18.64
N GLY A 39 -31.19 -6.48 -19.66
CA GLY A 39 -32.47 -7.11 -19.99
C GLY A 39 -32.29 -8.30 -20.91
N ALA A 40 -32.89 -9.38 -20.53
CA ALA A 40 -32.74 -10.79 -20.92
C ALA A 40 -33.07 -11.17 -22.38
N SER A 41 -32.62 -12.39 -22.70
CA SER A 41 -33.22 -13.44 -23.53
C SER A 41 -32.77 -13.63 -24.97
N ALA A 42 -32.09 -14.73 -25.13
CA ALA A 42 -32.25 -15.85 -26.09
C ALA A 42 -32.24 -15.62 -27.60
N ALA A 43 -31.48 -16.51 -28.21
CA ALA A 43 -31.64 -17.25 -29.45
C ALA A 43 -31.03 -16.74 -30.76
N ASP A 44 -30.15 -17.58 -31.21
CA ASP A 44 -29.95 -18.10 -32.57
C ASP A 44 -29.24 -17.27 -33.66
N THR A 45 -28.29 -17.96 -34.19
CA THR A 45 -28.00 -18.27 -35.61
C THR A 45 -26.93 -17.49 -36.37
N ALA A 46 -26.05 -18.30 -36.90
CA ALA A 46 -25.29 -18.20 -38.14
C ALA A 46 -23.91 -17.57 -38.17
N ALA A 47 -23.00 -18.46 -38.40
CA ALA A 47 -21.65 -18.29 -38.87
C ALA A 47 -21.55 -17.46 -40.16
N THR A 48 -20.62 -16.51 -40.17
CA THR A 48 -20.03 -16.03 -41.41
C THR A 48 -18.53 -16.07 -41.28
N GLN A 49 -17.92 -17.08 -41.89
CA GLN A 49 -16.48 -17.15 -42.10
C GLN A 49 -16.08 -16.11 -43.15
N THR A 50 -15.30 -15.13 -42.73
CA THR A 50 -14.59 -14.26 -43.67
C THR A 50 -13.20 -14.86 -43.90
N VAL A 51 -13.01 -15.44 -45.08
CA VAL A 51 -11.72 -15.90 -45.60
C VAL A 51 -10.87 -14.66 -45.90
N ILE A 52 -9.81 -14.48 -45.14
CA ILE A 52 -8.76 -13.48 -45.47
C ILE A 52 -7.73 -14.21 -46.33
N VAL A 53 -7.64 -13.77 -47.57
CA VAL A 53 -6.64 -14.19 -48.54
C VAL A 53 -5.28 -13.65 -48.08
N ALA A 54 -4.33 -14.56 -47.93
CA ALA A 54 -2.96 -14.24 -47.59
C ALA A 54 -2.22 -13.68 -48.82
N ASP A 55 -1.60 -12.50 -48.61
CA ASP A 55 -0.61 -11.94 -49.54
C ASP A 55 0.78 -12.44 -49.09
N PRO A 56 1.61 -13.02 -49.95
CA PRO A 56 2.90 -13.57 -49.59
C PRO A 56 3.99 -12.52 -49.77
N ALA A 57 4.30 -11.74 -48.72
CA ALA A 57 5.57 -11.06 -48.60
C ALA A 57 6.26 -11.57 -47.33
N VAL A 58 6.94 -12.69 -47.47
CA VAL A 58 7.86 -13.19 -46.43
C VAL A 58 9.11 -12.34 -46.49
N ASP A 59 9.14 -11.30 -45.64
CA ASP A 59 10.37 -10.60 -45.30
C ASP A 59 11.12 -11.48 -44.27
N SER A 60 12.34 -11.85 -44.66
CA SER A 60 13.23 -12.73 -43.89
C SER A 60 13.56 -12.07 -42.54
N LEU A 61 12.81 -12.42 -41.50
CA LEU A 61 13.26 -12.22 -40.12
C LEU A 61 14.45 -13.15 -39.88
N SER A 62 15.64 -12.59 -39.97
CA SER A 62 16.84 -13.21 -39.43
C SER A 62 16.59 -13.56 -37.97
N ASP A 63 16.66 -14.86 -37.68
CA ASP A 63 16.70 -15.35 -36.30
C ASP A 63 17.72 -14.53 -35.49
N PRO A 64 17.36 -13.94 -34.36
CA PRO A 64 18.36 -13.39 -33.47
C PRO A 64 19.27 -14.53 -33.04
N ALA A 65 20.57 -14.39 -33.31
CA ALA A 65 21.60 -15.31 -32.88
C ALA A 65 21.35 -15.69 -31.40
N PRO A 66 21.58 -16.95 -30.97
CA PRO A 66 21.38 -17.35 -29.58
C PRO A 66 22.20 -16.40 -28.71
N ASN A 67 21.48 -15.62 -27.93
CA ASN A 67 22.00 -14.65 -26.98
C ASN A 67 23.05 -15.40 -26.14
N ALA A 68 24.28 -14.91 -26.14
CA ALA A 68 25.34 -15.46 -25.31
C ALA A 68 24.78 -15.56 -23.89
N ALA A 69 24.68 -16.78 -23.38
CA ALA A 69 24.13 -17.06 -22.05
C ALA A 69 24.82 -16.11 -21.07
N GLU A 70 24.07 -15.15 -20.51
CA GLU A 70 24.60 -14.30 -19.46
C GLU A 70 25.15 -15.25 -18.37
N PRO A 71 26.31 -14.96 -17.78
CA PRO A 71 26.89 -15.81 -16.76
C PRO A 71 25.87 -15.94 -15.62
N VAL A 72 25.42 -17.17 -15.34
CA VAL A 72 24.53 -17.46 -14.23
C VAL A 72 25.25 -17.03 -12.95
N VAL A 73 24.86 -15.88 -12.41
CA VAL A 73 25.41 -15.39 -11.14
C VAL A 73 24.87 -16.30 -10.05
N ARG A 74 25.76 -17.04 -9.39
CA ARG A 74 25.40 -17.86 -8.24
C ARG A 74 25.31 -16.96 -7.01
N MET A 75 24.16 -16.91 -6.39
CA MET A 75 23.90 -16.11 -5.19
C MET A 75 24.08 -16.97 -3.94
N THR A 76 24.74 -16.40 -2.95
CA THR A 76 24.84 -16.95 -1.60
C THR A 76 23.55 -16.73 -0.83
N LEU A 77 23.38 -17.38 0.32
CA LEU A 77 22.21 -17.19 1.19
C LEU A 77 22.04 -15.71 1.60
N ASP A 78 23.13 -15.06 2.02
CA ASP A 78 23.07 -13.66 2.47
C ASP A 78 22.72 -12.71 1.33
N GLU A 79 23.21 -12.95 0.12
CA GLU A 79 22.86 -12.18 -1.07
C GLU A 79 21.40 -12.37 -1.46
N CYS A 80 20.87 -13.60 -1.37
CA CYS A 80 19.45 -13.88 -1.62
C CYS A 80 18.55 -13.14 -0.61
N MET A 81 18.88 -13.20 0.68
CA MET A 81 18.13 -12.49 1.72
C MET A 81 18.19 -10.97 1.54
N ALA A 82 19.37 -10.41 1.26
CA ALA A 82 19.53 -8.98 1.02
C ALA A 82 18.73 -8.52 -0.21
N TYR A 83 18.81 -9.27 -1.30
CA TYR A 83 18.06 -9.00 -2.52
C TYR A 83 16.55 -9.03 -2.28
N ALA A 84 16.06 -10.08 -1.58
CA ALA A 84 14.65 -10.22 -1.24
C ALA A 84 14.12 -9.01 -0.43
N VAL A 85 14.86 -8.60 0.61
CA VAL A 85 14.47 -7.45 1.45
C VAL A 85 14.44 -6.15 0.64
N GLU A 86 15.38 -5.94 -0.28
CA GLU A 86 15.45 -4.73 -1.10
C GLU A 86 14.32 -4.67 -2.14
N HIS A 87 13.98 -5.82 -2.75
CA HIS A 87 13.02 -5.88 -3.85
C HIS A 87 11.60 -6.25 -3.42
N SER A 88 11.38 -6.59 -2.14
CA SER A 88 10.08 -7.02 -1.63
C SER A 88 9.02 -5.92 -1.74
N PRO A 89 7.88 -6.19 -2.39
CA PRO A 89 6.73 -5.28 -2.39
C PRO A 89 6.15 -5.05 -0.99
N VAL A 90 6.22 -6.07 -0.10
CA VAL A 90 5.68 -5.99 1.27
C VAL A 90 6.51 -5.03 2.12
N VAL A 91 7.85 -5.06 1.99
CA VAL A 91 8.75 -4.10 2.65
C VAL A 91 8.48 -2.68 2.16
N ARG A 92 8.31 -2.49 0.85
CA ARG A 92 7.97 -1.17 0.27
C ARG A 92 6.61 -0.67 0.76
N GLN A 93 5.61 -1.54 0.83
CA GLN A 93 4.29 -1.19 1.39
C GLN A 93 4.41 -0.70 2.83
N GLN A 94 5.19 -1.40 3.67
CA GLN A 94 5.41 -0.99 5.05
C GLN A 94 6.19 0.34 5.15
N ASP A 95 7.14 0.60 4.26
CA ASP A 95 7.84 1.90 4.22
C ASP A 95 6.87 3.04 3.89
N TYR A 96 5.97 2.87 2.93
CA TYR A 96 4.93 3.87 2.65
C TYR A 96 3.96 4.04 3.83
N THR A 97 3.61 2.96 4.53
CA THR A 97 2.81 3.02 5.77
C THR A 97 3.52 3.87 6.84
N ASN A 98 4.83 3.70 7.00
CA ASN A 98 5.63 4.51 7.92
C ASN A 98 5.69 6.00 7.51
N ARG A 99 5.71 6.28 6.21
CA ARG A 99 5.61 7.66 5.71
C ARG A 99 4.26 8.26 6.05
N ASN A 100 3.17 7.48 5.96
CA ASN A 100 1.84 7.92 6.40
C ASN A 100 1.82 8.23 7.90
N TYR A 101 2.35 7.36 8.77
CA TYR A 101 2.46 7.64 10.21
C TYR A 101 3.27 8.91 10.53
N ARG A 102 4.26 9.22 9.71
CA ARG A 102 4.99 10.48 9.82
C ARG A 102 4.12 11.68 9.45
N GLN A 103 3.31 11.57 8.40
CA GLN A 103 2.38 12.64 8.01
C GLN A 103 1.27 12.81 9.05
N ASP A 104 0.71 11.74 9.59
CA ASP A 104 -0.29 11.77 10.65
C ASP A 104 0.25 12.50 11.91
N TYR A 105 1.53 12.27 12.23
CA TYR A 105 2.18 13.01 13.31
C TYR A 105 2.29 14.51 13.00
N ILE A 106 2.69 14.88 11.78
CA ILE A 106 2.78 16.29 11.35
C ILE A 106 1.39 16.92 11.36
N GLU A 107 0.37 16.22 10.84
CA GLU A 107 -1.02 16.67 10.84
C GLU A 107 -1.54 16.87 12.26
N SER A 108 -1.27 15.94 13.17
CA SER A 108 -1.67 16.06 14.56
C SER A 108 -1.07 17.29 15.26
N VAL A 109 0.17 17.66 14.91
CA VAL A 109 0.81 18.89 15.39
C VAL A 109 0.19 20.12 14.72
N ALA A 110 -0.06 20.04 13.41
CA ALA A 110 -0.66 21.12 12.64
C ALA A 110 -2.10 21.42 13.07
N ALA A 111 -2.83 20.43 13.62
CA ALA A 111 -4.18 20.63 14.17
C ALA A 111 -4.25 21.62 15.36
N LEU A 112 -3.12 21.96 15.98
CA LEU A 112 -3.05 23.02 17.01
C LEU A 112 -2.82 24.42 16.42
N VAL A 113 -2.49 24.53 15.14
CA VAL A 113 -2.26 25.78 14.43
C VAL A 113 -3.59 26.25 13.83
N PRO A 114 -3.82 27.58 13.67
CA PRO A 114 -5.03 28.07 13.02
C PRO A 114 -5.21 27.47 11.63
N SER A 115 -6.38 26.91 11.36
CA SER A 115 -6.81 26.57 10.00
C SER A 115 -7.41 27.82 9.34
N VAL A 116 -7.04 28.07 8.08
CA VAL A 116 -7.61 29.16 7.28
C VAL A 116 -8.18 28.56 6.01
N SER A 117 -9.43 28.90 5.71
CA SER A 117 -10.12 28.43 4.51
C SER A 117 -10.78 29.60 3.77
N GLY A 118 -10.75 29.52 2.43
CA GLY A 118 -11.53 30.41 1.56
C GLY A 118 -12.74 29.68 1.00
N SER A 119 -13.87 30.34 0.93
CA SER A 119 -15.08 29.79 0.35
C SER A 119 -15.72 30.76 -0.64
N VAL A 120 -16.22 30.22 -1.73
CA VAL A 120 -17.05 30.92 -2.72
C VAL A 120 -18.26 30.05 -2.93
N SER A 121 -19.44 30.63 -2.74
CA SER A 121 -20.70 29.94 -3.01
C SER A 121 -21.62 30.80 -3.84
N ALA A 122 -22.35 30.16 -4.75
CA ALA A 122 -23.43 30.76 -5.52
C ALA A 122 -24.69 29.93 -5.26
N THR A 123 -25.75 30.58 -4.88
CA THR A 123 -27.05 29.97 -4.58
C THR A 123 -28.14 30.69 -5.30
N THR A 124 -28.94 29.97 -6.06
CA THR A 124 -30.21 30.52 -6.64
C THR A 124 -31.35 29.91 -5.87
N SER A 125 -32.19 30.76 -5.30
CA SER A 125 -33.36 30.36 -4.53
C SER A 125 -34.65 30.78 -5.28
N PHE A 126 -35.55 29.84 -5.42
CA PHE A 126 -36.88 30.05 -6.01
C PHE A 126 -37.93 29.65 -4.99
N GLY A 127 -39.00 30.41 -4.89
CA GLY A 127 -40.13 30.06 -4.06
C GLY A 127 -40.75 31.22 -3.31
N ARG A 128 -41.64 30.88 -2.39
CA ARG A 128 -42.42 31.84 -1.63
C ARG A 128 -41.71 32.21 -0.33
N SER A 129 -41.47 33.48 -0.12
CA SER A 129 -40.88 34.03 1.11
C SER A 129 -41.82 35.03 1.78
N VAL A 130 -41.63 35.16 3.08
CA VAL A 130 -42.32 36.23 3.84
C VAL A 130 -41.43 37.46 3.82
N ASP A 131 -41.98 38.55 3.36
CA ASP A 131 -41.35 39.87 3.44
C ASP A 131 -41.32 40.31 4.92
N PRO A 132 -40.15 40.58 5.50
CA PRO A 132 -40.04 40.96 6.92
C PRO A 132 -40.66 42.29 7.27
N GLU A 133 -40.83 43.23 6.30
CA GLU A 133 -41.37 44.57 6.53
C GLU A 133 -42.91 44.57 6.51
N THR A 134 -43.49 43.85 5.55
CA THR A 134 -44.92 43.85 5.33
C THR A 134 -45.64 42.62 5.90
N ASN A 135 -44.88 41.60 6.31
CA ASN A 135 -45.37 40.28 6.73
C ASN A 135 -46.33 39.64 5.70
N THR A 136 -46.11 39.93 4.43
CA THR A 136 -46.87 39.38 3.30
C THR A 136 -46.01 38.32 2.58
N TYR A 137 -46.72 37.40 1.91
CA TYR A 137 -46.05 36.40 1.10
C TYR A 137 -45.78 36.94 -0.30
N THR A 138 -44.50 36.87 -0.72
CA THR A 138 -44.07 37.21 -2.08
C THR A 138 -43.36 36.03 -2.70
N ASP A 139 -43.57 35.78 -3.97
CA ASP A 139 -42.75 34.86 -4.74
C ASP A 139 -41.40 35.53 -5.04
N VAL A 140 -40.31 34.86 -4.76
CA VAL A 140 -38.97 35.42 -4.93
C VAL A 140 -38.07 34.45 -5.70
N SER A 141 -37.32 35.00 -6.64
CA SER A 141 -36.28 34.33 -7.36
C SER A 141 -34.98 35.13 -7.15
N ASN A 142 -34.06 34.61 -6.38
CA ASN A 142 -32.88 35.35 -5.97
C ASN A 142 -31.60 34.58 -6.32
N LEU A 143 -30.56 35.30 -6.76
CA LEU A 143 -29.19 34.86 -6.86
C LEU A 143 -28.37 35.47 -5.72
N SER A 144 -27.72 34.67 -4.95
CA SER A 144 -26.83 35.08 -3.87
C SER A 144 -25.45 34.43 -4.05
N ASN A 145 -24.42 35.26 -4.14
CA ASN A 145 -23.02 34.78 -4.13
C ASN A 145 -22.36 35.24 -2.83
N ASN A 146 -21.71 34.31 -2.14
CA ASN A 146 -20.99 34.62 -0.92
C ASN A 146 -19.50 34.31 -1.15
N TYR A 147 -18.64 35.22 -0.73
CA TYR A 147 -17.18 35.12 -0.77
C TYR A 147 -16.67 35.31 0.64
N GLY A 148 -15.86 34.37 1.12
CA GLY A 148 -15.39 34.46 2.48
C GLY A 148 -14.02 33.82 2.69
N VAL A 149 -13.29 34.36 3.64
CA VAL A 149 -12.09 33.75 4.22
C VAL A 149 -12.32 33.68 5.71
N SER A 150 -12.21 32.49 6.28
CA SER A 150 -12.37 32.28 7.73
C SER A 150 -11.21 31.45 8.29
N GLY A 151 -10.86 31.74 9.53
CA GLY A 151 -9.85 31.01 10.28
C GLY A 151 -10.37 30.60 11.65
N GLN A 152 -9.99 29.41 12.08
CA GLN A 152 -10.38 28.88 13.40
C GLN A 152 -9.19 28.16 14.03
N MET A 153 -9.06 28.27 15.35
CA MET A 153 -8.01 27.62 16.12
C MET A 153 -8.60 27.06 17.44
N PRO A 154 -8.30 25.80 17.80
CA PRO A 154 -8.57 25.28 19.13
C PRO A 154 -7.60 25.91 20.15
N VAL A 155 -8.10 26.59 21.16
CA VAL A 155 -7.28 27.11 22.27
C VAL A 155 -7.16 26.06 23.37
N PHE A 156 -8.26 25.35 23.62
CA PHE A 156 -8.32 24.25 24.57
C PHE A 156 -9.37 23.23 24.10
N ALA A 157 -9.00 21.96 24.14
CA ALA A 157 -9.90 20.86 23.74
C ALA A 157 -9.74 19.66 24.69
N GLY A 158 -9.81 19.89 26.02
CA GLY A 158 -9.79 18.81 26.99
C GLY A 158 -8.51 17.93 26.95
N PHE A 159 -7.37 18.49 26.54
CA PHE A 159 -6.09 17.78 26.33
C PHE A 159 -6.11 16.74 25.20
N THR A 160 -7.20 16.63 24.44
CA THR A 160 -7.30 15.67 23.32
C THR A 160 -6.19 15.90 22.30
N GLY A 161 -5.96 17.12 21.85
CA GLY A 161 -4.92 17.46 20.88
C GLY A 161 -3.51 17.01 21.31
N ILE A 162 -3.11 17.30 22.56
CA ILE A 162 -1.81 16.89 23.09
C ILE A 162 -1.69 15.36 23.15
N ASN A 163 -2.75 14.66 23.58
CA ASN A 163 -2.73 13.20 23.64
C ASN A 163 -2.77 12.56 22.25
N THR A 164 -3.44 13.18 21.27
CA THR A 164 -3.41 12.76 19.86
C THR A 164 -1.99 12.88 19.28
N ILE A 165 -1.28 14.00 19.53
CA ILE A 165 0.12 14.14 19.12
C ILE A 165 1.00 13.05 19.74
N ARG A 166 0.81 12.77 21.03
CA ARG A 166 1.56 11.70 21.72
C ARG A 166 1.24 10.32 21.14
N ALA A 167 -0.03 10.05 20.82
CA ALA A 167 -0.45 8.80 20.18
C ALA A 167 0.15 8.65 18.78
N ALA A 168 0.10 9.69 17.96
CA ALA A 168 0.70 9.70 16.63
C ALA A 168 2.24 9.53 16.68
N LYS A 169 2.91 10.11 17.69
CA LYS A 169 4.34 9.89 17.93
C LYS A 169 4.64 8.42 18.25
N VAL A 170 3.84 7.79 19.10
CA VAL A 170 3.98 6.36 19.43
C VAL A 170 3.75 5.49 18.21
N MET A 171 2.71 5.80 17.39
CA MET A 171 2.43 5.12 16.14
C MET A 171 3.63 5.15 15.17
N ARG A 172 4.28 6.32 15.05
CA ARG A 172 5.49 6.46 14.24
C ARG A 172 6.65 5.59 14.75
N LEU A 173 6.82 5.46 16.06
CA LEU A 173 7.86 4.59 16.64
C LEU A 173 7.50 3.12 16.43
N MET A 174 6.24 2.74 16.60
CA MET A 174 5.74 1.39 16.31
C MET A 174 5.98 1.00 14.86
N GLY A 175 5.76 1.92 13.92
CA GLY A 175 5.99 1.68 12.51
C GLY A 175 7.43 1.33 12.15
N VAL A 176 8.42 1.87 12.87
CA VAL A 176 9.84 1.51 12.68
C VAL A 176 10.10 0.05 13.07
N GLU A 177 9.56 -0.38 14.21
CA GLU A 177 9.68 -1.78 14.64
C GLU A 177 8.94 -2.74 13.69
N GLU A 178 7.78 -2.30 13.19
CA GLU A 178 6.99 -3.08 12.24
C GLU A 178 7.71 -3.24 10.89
N LEU A 179 8.42 -2.21 10.42
CA LEU A 179 9.25 -2.30 9.23
C LEU A 179 10.40 -3.32 9.43
N GLN A 180 11.03 -3.31 10.60
CA GLN A 180 12.08 -4.28 10.90
C GLN A 180 11.50 -5.71 10.98
N ARG A 181 10.33 -5.88 11.61
CA ARG A 181 9.62 -7.18 11.65
C ARG A 181 9.34 -7.73 10.25
N VAL A 182 8.86 -6.88 9.35
CA VAL A 182 8.56 -7.27 7.96
C VAL A 182 9.83 -7.65 7.21
N LYS A 183 10.93 -6.91 7.41
CA LYS A 183 12.23 -7.27 6.82
C LYS A 183 12.74 -8.62 7.31
N ASP A 184 12.65 -8.85 8.62
CA ASP A 184 13.06 -10.11 9.24
C ASP A 184 12.21 -11.29 8.72
N GLU A 185 10.90 -11.08 8.55
CA GLU A 185 9.98 -12.09 8.02
C GLU A 185 10.30 -12.44 6.55
N VAL A 186 10.56 -11.43 5.71
CA VAL A 186 10.97 -11.65 4.31
C VAL A 186 12.31 -12.40 4.26
N ALA A 187 13.29 -12.01 5.09
CA ALA A 187 14.57 -12.69 5.15
C ALA A 187 14.44 -14.14 5.59
N LEU A 188 13.64 -14.43 6.62
CA LEU A 188 13.36 -15.78 7.11
C LEU A 188 12.66 -16.66 6.07
N ASN A 189 11.67 -16.12 5.37
CA ASN A 189 10.96 -16.84 4.30
C ASN A 189 11.91 -17.16 3.13
N THR A 190 12.79 -16.21 2.78
CA THR A 190 13.81 -16.43 1.74
C THR A 190 14.81 -17.48 2.17
N MET A 191 15.26 -17.45 3.43
CA MET A 191 16.15 -18.47 3.99
C MET A 191 15.51 -19.85 3.92
N GLN A 192 14.24 -19.99 4.30
CA GLN A 192 13.53 -21.26 4.21
C GLN A 192 13.48 -21.76 2.75
N ALA A 193 13.06 -20.93 1.81
CA ALA A 193 12.99 -21.28 0.40
C ALA A 193 14.36 -21.65 -0.18
N TYR A 194 15.43 -20.98 0.26
CA TYR A 194 16.80 -21.30 -0.14
C TYR A 194 17.21 -22.70 0.33
N PHE A 195 16.96 -23.03 1.60
CA PHE A 195 17.27 -24.35 2.14
C PHE A 195 16.42 -25.46 1.48
N ASP A 196 15.20 -25.16 1.08
CA ASP A 196 14.37 -26.11 0.31
C ASP A 196 15.01 -26.44 -1.04
N VAL A 197 15.58 -25.44 -1.75
CA VAL A 197 16.32 -25.69 -3.00
C VAL A 197 17.58 -26.52 -2.75
N VAL A 198 18.35 -26.22 -1.70
CA VAL A 198 19.55 -27.02 -1.32
C VAL A 198 19.14 -28.46 -1.03
N TYR A 199 18.10 -28.67 -0.22
CA TYR A 199 17.58 -29.97 0.14
C TYR A 199 17.15 -30.81 -1.10
N TYR A 200 16.36 -30.20 -1.99
CA TYR A 200 15.93 -30.93 -3.18
C TYR A 200 17.05 -31.15 -4.19
N THR A 201 18.06 -30.29 -4.24
CA THR A 201 19.25 -30.51 -5.06
C THR A 201 19.99 -31.78 -4.63
N GLU A 202 20.18 -31.95 -3.32
CA GLU A 202 20.80 -33.18 -2.76
C GLU A 202 19.87 -34.41 -2.91
N SER A 203 18.56 -34.22 -2.77
CA SER A 203 17.59 -35.32 -2.97
C SER A 203 17.61 -35.85 -4.41
N VAL A 204 17.72 -34.96 -5.41
CA VAL A 204 17.86 -35.34 -6.84
C VAL A 204 19.18 -36.10 -7.04
N ARG A 205 20.32 -35.66 -6.42
CA ARG A 205 21.58 -36.35 -6.52
C ARG A 205 21.49 -37.77 -5.97
N LEU A 206 20.91 -37.95 -4.80
CA LEU A 206 20.71 -39.26 -4.17
C LEU A 206 19.78 -40.17 -4.98
N ALA A 207 18.64 -39.62 -5.48
CA ALA A 207 17.71 -40.40 -6.31
C ALA A 207 18.38 -40.89 -7.61
N ARG A 208 19.25 -40.07 -8.21
CA ARG A 208 20.00 -40.40 -9.43
C ARG A 208 21.03 -41.51 -9.15
N GLU A 209 21.76 -41.45 -8.05
CA GLU A 209 22.70 -42.51 -7.62
C GLU A 209 21.97 -43.84 -7.33
N GLN A 210 20.75 -43.75 -6.74
CA GLN A 210 19.90 -44.91 -6.49
C GLN A 210 19.43 -45.55 -7.79
N LEU A 211 18.97 -44.78 -8.76
CA LEU A 211 18.57 -45.25 -10.09
C LEU A 211 19.75 -45.88 -10.85
N GLU A 212 20.94 -45.27 -10.78
CA GLU A 212 22.15 -45.83 -11.38
C GLU A 212 22.47 -47.21 -10.78
N THR A 213 22.38 -47.35 -9.46
CA THR A 213 22.59 -48.58 -8.73
C THR A 213 21.58 -49.65 -9.14
N SER A 214 20.29 -49.32 -9.18
CA SER A 214 19.23 -50.29 -9.57
C SER A 214 19.32 -50.69 -11.04
N THR A 215 19.69 -49.78 -11.92
CA THR A 215 19.93 -50.06 -13.35
C THR A 215 21.11 -51.00 -13.52
N GLY A 216 22.20 -50.80 -12.78
CA GLY A 216 23.35 -51.70 -12.74
C GLY A 216 22.98 -53.11 -12.26
N ASN A 217 22.16 -53.20 -11.20
CA ASN A 217 21.67 -54.48 -10.67
C ASN A 217 20.75 -55.20 -11.64
N LEU A 218 19.89 -54.46 -12.33
CA LEU A 218 19.02 -55.01 -13.39
C LEU A 218 19.84 -55.57 -14.54
N ALA A 219 20.86 -54.85 -15.03
CA ALA A 219 21.73 -55.34 -16.10
C ALA A 219 22.47 -56.61 -15.69
N LYS A 220 22.95 -56.68 -14.45
CA LYS A 220 23.58 -57.90 -13.88
C LYS A 220 22.57 -59.05 -13.78
N SER A 221 21.35 -58.80 -13.31
CA SER A 221 20.29 -59.82 -13.17
C SER A 221 19.87 -60.41 -14.54
N ARG A 222 19.75 -59.59 -15.59
CA ARG A 222 19.47 -60.02 -16.95
C ARG A 222 20.56 -60.94 -17.49
N LYS A 223 21.85 -60.64 -17.28
CA LYS A 223 22.97 -61.51 -17.65
C LYS A 223 22.96 -62.82 -16.91
N LEU A 224 22.61 -62.82 -15.62
CA LEU A 224 22.49 -64.06 -14.83
C LEU A 224 21.28 -64.93 -15.29
N LEU A 225 20.21 -64.34 -15.73
CA LEU A 225 19.11 -65.06 -16.32
C LEU A 225 19.52 -65.73 -17.64
N GLU A 226 20.22 -65.01 -18.53
CA GLU A 226 20.80 -65.58 -19.76
C GLU A 226 21.68 -66.80 -19.52
N LEU A 227 22.41 -66.79 -18.41
CA LEU A 227 23.24 -67.92 -17.99
C LEU A 227 22.48 -69.00 -17.22
N GLY A 228 21.18 -68.87 -17.02
CA GLY A 228 20.35 -69.81 -16.28
C GLY A 228 20.56 -69.81 -14.77
N LEU A 229 21.20 -68.76 -14.20
CA LEU A 229 21.56 -68.64 -12.80
C LEU A 229 20.54 -67.81 -11.98
N LYS A 230 19.59 -67.16 -12.64
CA LYS A 230 18.46 -66.41 -12.01
C LYS A 230 17.14 -66.73 -12.70
N SER A 231 16.01 -66.52 -12.01
CA SER A 231 14.68 -66.71 -12.54
C SER A 231 14.16 -65.44 -13.29
N ALA A 232 13.18 -65.61 -14.17
CA ALA A 232 12.50 -64.47 -14.82
C ALA A 232 11.75 -63.60 -13.79
N ALA A 233 11.28 -64.19 -12.69
CA ALA A 233 10.66 -63.46 -11.57
C ALA A 233 11.62 -62.51 -10.89
N ASP A 234 12.87 -62.94 -10.67
CA ASP A 234 13.91 -62.06 -10.05
C ASP A 234 14.26 -60.89 -10.96
N VAL A 235 14.24 -61.05 -12.29
CA VAL A 235 14.47 -59.97 -13.24
C VAL A 235 13.30 -58.99 -13.24
N ALA A 236 12.04 -59.51 -13.23
CA ALA A 236 10.85 -58.66 -13.16
C ALA A 236 10.77 -57.83 -11.86
N GLU A 237 11.23 -58.37 -10.75
CA GLU A 237 11.38 -57.64 -9.49
C GLU A 237 12.38 -56.49 -9.61
N GLN A 238 13.55 -56.70 -10.23
CA GLN A 238 14.56 -55.68 -10.47
C GLN A 238 14.04 -54.60 -11.50
N GLU A 239 13.27 -54.99 -12.46
CA GLU A 239 12.61 -54.06 -13.40
C GLU A 239 11.61 -53.15 -12.67
N ALA A 240 10.79 -53.72 -11.79
CA ALA A 240 9.87 -52.98 -10.97
C ALA A 240 10.58 -51.98 -10.04
N GLN A 241 11.71 -52.41 -9.40
CA GLN A 241 12.52 -51.52 -8.56
C GLN A 241 13.13 -50.38 -9.37
N CYS A 242 13.70 -50.67 -10.56
CA CYS A 242 14.28 -49.66 -11.42
C CYS A 242 13.23 -48.62 -11.85
N ALA A 243 12.00 -49.07 -12.20
CA ALA A 243 10.88 -48.18 -12.57
C ALA A 243 10.39 -47.30 -11.38
N SER A 244 10.45 -47.87 -10.15
CA SER A 244 10.15 -47.11 -8.92
C SER A 244 11.19 -46.03 -8.64
N ASP A 245 12.49 -46.35 -8.83
CA ASP A 245 13.58 -45.42 -8.62
C ASP A 245 13.58 -44.29 -9.69
N ASP A 246 13.22 -44.61 -10.95
CA ASP A 246 13.04 -43.63 -12.03
C ASP A 246 11.88 -42.65 -11.73
N TYR A 247 10.78 -43.18 -11.22
CA TYR A 247 9.65 -42.35 -10.76
C TYR A 247 10.07 -41.42 -9.62
N LEU A 248 10.84 -41.95 -8.63
CA LEU A 248 11.34 -41.16 -7.52
C LEU A 248 12.26 -40.02 -8.02
N LEU A 249 13.17 -40.31 -8.95
CA LEU A 249 14.04 -39.28 -9.54
C LEU A 249 13.20 -38.18 -10.20
N THR A 250 12.25 -38.54 -11.06
CA THR A 250 11.36 -37.58 -11.71
C THR A 250 10.60 -36.73 -10.68
N GLN A 251 10.12 -37.34 -9.60
CA GLN A 251 9.44 -36.63 -8.53
C GLN A 251 10.37 -35.61 -7.84
N GLN A 252 11.62 -35.99 -7.53
CA GLN A 252 12.57 -35.05 -6.89
C GLN A 252 13.00 -33.93 -7.83
N GLU A 253 13.14 -34.19 -9.14
CA GLU A 253 13.42 -33.16 -10.15
C GLU A 253 12.28 -32.13 -10.24
N ASN A 254 11.03 -32.57 -10.22
CA ASN A 254 9.87 -31.68 -10.18
C ASN A 254 9.83 -30.86 -8.88
N ASN A 255 10.12 -31.47 -7.72
CA ASN A 255 10.17 -30.77 -6.44
C ASN A 255 11.27 -29.70 -6.43
N LEU A 256 12.43 -30.00 -7.01
CA LEU A 256 13.52 -29.03 -7.14
C LEU A 256 13.11 -27.82 -7.99
N GLU A 257 12.44 -28.05 -9.11
CA GLU A 257 11.96 -26.96 -9.98
C GLU A 257 10.94 -26.10 -9.27
N LEU A 258 9.99 -26.69 -8.54
CA LEU A 258 9.03 -25.95 -7.71
C LEU A 258 9.72 -25.14 -6.63
N ALA A 259 10.73 -25.69 -5.96
CA ALA A 259 11.48 -24.99 -4.93
C ALA A 259 12.23 -23.77 -5.51
N ARG A 260 12.81 -23.90 -6.71
CA ARG A 260 13.46 -22.78 -7.42
C ARG A 260 12.49 -21.66 -7.76
N ILE A 261 11.30 -22.02 -8.26
CA ILE A 261 10.23 -21.06 -8.57
C ILE A 261 9.78 -20.35 -7.29
N THR A 262 9.56 -21.10 -6.21
CA THR A 262 9.18 -20.53 -4.91
C THR A 262 10.25 -19.58 -4.36
N LEU A 263 11.52 -19.90 -4.49
CA LEU A 263 12.61 -19.01 -4.08
C LEU A 263 12.60 -17.71 -4.92
N ALA A 264 12.49 -17.83 -6.24
CA ALA A 264 12.43 -16.68 -7.15
C ALA A 264 11.22 -15.79 -6.84
N GLU A 265 10.05 -16.38 -6.57
CA GLU A 265 8.84 -15.65 -6.15
C GLU A 265 9.04 -14.92 -4.83
N THR A 266 9.59 -15.61 -3.81
CA THR A 266 9.84 -15.02 -2.48
C THR A 266 10.81 -13.85 -2.56
N MET A 267 11.81 -13.93 -3.43
CA MET A 267 12.77 -12.86 -3.70
C MET A 267 12.22 -11.75 -4.60
N ASN A 268 11.06 -11.95 -5.24
CA ASN A 268 10.56 -11.10 -6.33
C ASN A 268 11.62 -10.98 -7.45
N TYR A 269 12.29 -12.09 -7.78
CA TYR A 269 13.32 -12.16 -8.79
C TYR A 269 12.70 -12.20 -10.19
N PRO A 270 13.25 -11.47 -11.18
CA PRO A 270 12.70 -11.44 -12.53
C PRO A 270 12.69 -12.83 -13.19
N PRO A 271 11.57 -13.26 -13.79
CA PRO A 271 11.45 -14.62 -14.35
C PRO A 271 12.26 -14.82 -15.66
N ASP A 272 12.70 -13.75 -16.28
CA ASP A 272 13.49 -13.74 -17.51
C ASP A 272 14.99 -13.97 -17.28
N ARG A 273 15.43 -14.02 -16.02
CA ARG A 273 16.82 -14.21 -15.65
C ARG A 273 17.05 -15.55 -14.97
N PRO A 274 18.07 -16.32 -15.36
CA PRO A 274 18.39 -17.58 -14.71
C PRO A 274 18.90 -17.31 -13.28
N LEU A 275 18.24 -17.88 -12.28
CA LEU A 275 18.67 -17.83 -10.88
C LEU A 275 19.59 -19.01 -10.58
N GLY A 276 20.86 -18.75 -10.33
CA GLY A 276 21.81 -19.72 -9.75
C GLY A 276 21.91 -19.51 -8.25
N ILE A 277 22.04 -20.60 -7.51
CA ILE A 277 22.32 -20.54 -6.07
C ILE A 277 23.56 -21.39 -5.74
N GLU A 278 24.25 -21.02 -4.67
CA GLU A 278 25.32 -21.80 -4.13
C GLU A 278 24.73 -22.90 -3.22
N THR A 279 24.97 -24.15 -3.54
CA THR A 279 24.46 -25.31 -2.80
C THR A 279 25.47 -25.96 -1.87
N ASP A 280 26.77 -25.62 -2.02
CA ASP A 280 27.85 -26.14 -1.17
C ASP A 280 27.98 -25.26 0.08
N LEU A 281 27.17 -25.58 1.09
CA LEU A 281 27.15 -24.84 2.34
C LEU A 281 28.12 -25.48 3.35
N ALA A 282 29.19 -24.79 3.69
CA ALA A 282 30.00 -25.13 4.85
C ALA A 282 29.22 -24.80 6.14
N ILE A 283 28.52 -25.79 6.70
CA ILE A 283 27.78 -25.60 7.96
C ILE A 283 28.83 -25.62 9.10
N GLU A 284 29.22 -24.44 9.56
CA GLU A 284 30.02 -24.33 10.77
C GLU A 284 29.13 -24.59 11.99
N THR A 285 29.49 -25.62 12.75
CA THR A 285 28.79 -25.89 14.01
C THR A 285 29.23 -24.83 15.03
N PRO A 286 28.32 -24.03 15.58
CA PRO A 286 28.69 -23.00 16.53
C PRO A 286 29.33 -23.61 17.78
N ALA A 287 30.43 -23.02 18.23
CA ALA A 287 31.28 -23.53 19.32
C ALA A 287 30.63 -23.49 20.73
N GLY A 288 29.34 -23.24 20.84
CA GLY A 288 28.56 -23.26 22.07
C GLY A 288 27.17 -22.65 21.88
N THR A 289 26.19 -23.13 22.63
CA THR A 289 24.87 -22.55 22.69
C THR A 289 24.77 -21.60 23.88
N ALA A 290 24.25 -20.36 23.65
CA ALA A 290 23.98 -19.46 24.73
C ALA A 290 22.95 -20.04 25.71
N PRO A 291 23.03 -19.76 27.04
CA PRO A 291 22.02 -20.18 28.00
C PRO A 291 20.63 -19.73 27.57
N PHE A 292 19.63 -20.57 27.77
CA PHE A 292 18.23 -20.25 27.37
C PHE A 292 17.75 -18.94 27.97
N SER A 293 18.11 -18.64 29.23
CA SER A 293 17.79 -17.38 29.90
C SER A 293 18.26 -16.15 29.14
N ASP A 294 19.48 -16.21 28.58
CA ASP A 294 20.11 -15.10 27.89
C ASP A 294 19.47 -14.89 26.50
N VAL A 295 19.14 -16.00 25.83
CA VAL A 295 18.40 -15.96 24.56
C VAL A 295 17.00 -15.33 24.75
N VAL A 296 16.29 -15.72 25.82
CA VAL A 296 14.98 -15.15 26.13
C VAL A 296 15.08 -13.68 26.49
N ALA A 297 16.05 -13.29 27.32
CA ALA A 297 16.26 -11.89 27.67
C ALA A 297 16.58 -11.04 26.43
N TYR A 298 17.50 -11.51 25.59
CA TYR A 298 17.83 -10.85 24.33
C TYR A 298 16.61 -10.72 23.40
N ALA A 299 15.80 -11.79 23.27
CA ALA A 299 14.61 -11.79 22.43
C ALA A 299 13.56 -10.79 22.93
N LEU A 300 13.32 -10.69 24.23
CA LEU A 300 12.37 -9.74 24.81
C LEU A 300 12.77 -8.29 24.57
N ASP A 301 14.07 -7.99 24.62
CA ASP A 301 14.59 -6.64 24.44
C ASP A 301 14.74 -6.25 22.96
N ASN A 302 15.03 -7.21 22.07
CA ASN A 302 15.41 -6.92 20.69
C ASN A 302 14.37 -7.39 19.64
N ASN A 303 13.39 -8.23 20.01
CA ASN A 303 12.40 -8.69 19.04
C ASN A 303 11.44 -7.54 18.64
N PRO A 304 11.40 -7.17 17.35
CA PRO A 304 10.54 -6.08 16.87
C PRO A 304 9.06 -6.32 17.16
N LYS A 305 8.61 -7.58 17.17
CA LYS A 305 7.22 -7.95 17.49
C LYS A 305 6.87 -7.64 18.95
N ALA A 306 7.78 -7.93 19.88
CA ALA A 306 7.59 -7.64 21.31
C ALA A 306 7.58 -6.12 21.56
N ARG A 307 8.50 -5.39 20.94
CA ARG A 307 8.58 -3.92 21.01
C ARG A 307 7.37 -3.25 20.40
N SER A 308 6.90 -3.70 19.23
CA SER A 308 5.68 -3.22 18.58
C SER A 308 4.45 -3.44 19.49
N ALA A 309 4.31 -4.60 20.12
CA ALA A 309 3.23 -4.88 21.09
C ALA A 309 3.28 -3.91 22.28
N GLY A 310 4.47 -3.57 22.80
CA GLY A 310 4.66 -2.58 23.85
C GLY A 310 4.19 -1.17 23.42
N TYR A 311 4.50 -0.76 22.21
CA TYR A 311 4.00 0.50 21.64
C TYR A 311 2.48 0.48 21.45
N ASN A 312 1.90 -0.63 21.04
CA ASN A 312 0.44 -0.78 20.88
C ASN A 312 -0.29 -0.57 22.21
N VAL A 313 0.20 -1.17 23.30
CA VAL A 313 -0.35 -0.91 24.65
C VAL A 313 -0.27 0.57 25.02
N ARG A 314 0.87 1.22 24.74
CA ARG A 314 1.06 2.64 25.02
C ARG A 314 0.12 3.53 24.21
N GLN A 315 -0.06 3.20 22.93
CA GLN A 315 -0.99 3.88 22.03
C GLN A 315 -2.43 3.77 22.52
N SER A 316 -2.88 2.56 22.90
CA SER A 316 -4.23 2.31 23.42
C SER A 316 -4.50 3.12 24.70
N LYS A 317 -3.51 3.24 25.61
CA LYS A 317 -3.62 4.10 26.79
C LYS A 317 -3.77 5.59 26.42
N LEU A 318 -3.07 6.05 25.38
CA LEU A 318 -3.20 7.43 24.91
C LEU A 318 -4.53 7.67 24.22
N GLN A 319 -5.02 6.73 23.42
CA GLN A 319 -6.36 6.79 22.81
C GLN A 319 -7.47 6.83 23.88
N TYR A 320 -7.36 6.03 24.93
CA TYR A 320 -8.26 6.13 26.08
C TYR A 320 -8.22 7.54 26.72
N SER A 321 -7.04 8.15 26.82
CA SER A 321 -6.90 9.52 27.33
C SER A 321 -7.48 10.58 26.38
N VAL A 322 -7.42 10.35 25.07
CA VAL A 322 -8.08 11.18 24.04
C VAL A 322 -9.61 11.08 24.21
N ALA A 323 -10.15 9.88 24.31
CA ALA A 323 -11.59 9.67 24.51
C ALA A 323 -12.10 10.35 25.78
N ARG A 324 -11.36 10.22 26.90
CA ARG A 324 -11.68 10.95 28.14
C ARG A 324 -11.62 12.45 28.00
N GLY A 325 -10.76 12.95 27.12
CA GLY A 325 -10.65 14.37 26.82
C GLY A 325 -11.94 14.98 26.26
N GLY A 326 -12.75 14.18 25.57
CA GLY A 326 -14.04 14.60 25.02
C GLY A 326 -15.09 14.97 26.08
N PHE A 327 -14.91 14.58 27.34
CA PHE A 327 -15.80 14.98 28.43
C PHE A 327 -15.48 16.35 29.03
N PHE A 328 -14.35 16.96 28.64
CA PHE A 328 -13.98 18.28 29.10
C PHE A 328 -14.50 19.37 28.16
N PRO A 329 -14.72 20.59 28.69
CA PRO A 329 -15.04 21.74 27.84
C PRO A 329 -13.97 21.98 26.77
N SER A 330 -14.41 22.51 25.62
CA SER A 330 -13.51 22.95 24.56
C SER A 330 -13.72 24.42 24.23
N VAL A 331 -12.62 25.11 23.92
CA VAL A 331 -12.60 26.54 23.59
C VAL A 331 -11.97 26.70 22.21
N TYR A 332 -12.70 27.35 21.32
CA TYR A 332 -12.25 27.70 19.99
C TYR A 332 -12.27 29.20 19.82
N VAL A 333 -11.30 29.74 19.11
CA VAL A 333 -11.32 31.13 18.65
C VAL A 333 -11.29 31.16 17.14
N GLY A 334 -12.02 32.08 16.56
CA GLY A 334 -12.08 32.19 15.11
C GLY A 334 -12.34 33.63 14.67
N GLY A 335 -12.20 33.83 13.39
CA GLY A 335 -12.54 35.10 12.75
C GLY A 335 -12.66 34.92 11.25
N GLY A 336 -13.31 35.84 10.62
CA GLY A 336 -13.48 35.79 9.18
C GLY A 336 -13.71 37.15 8.58
N TYR A 337 -13.51 37.18 7.28
CA TYR A 337 -13.84 38.30 6.40
C TYR A 337 -14.72 37.76 5.28
N SER A 338 -15.84 38.41 5.03
CA SER A 338 -16.76 37.99 3.99
C SER A 338 -17.37 39.18 3.27
N THR A 339 -17.82 38.92 2.04
CA THR A 339 -18.66 39.86 1.29
C THR A 339 -19.68 39.03 0.49
N ASN A 340 -20.78 39.64 0.17
CA ASN A 340 -21.83 38.98 -0.57
C ASN A 340 -22.30 39.86 -1.74
N PHE A 341 -22.81 39.19 -2.77
CA PHE A 341 -23.54 39.77 -3.87
C PHE A 341 -24.93 39.15 -3.87
N PHE A 342 -25.94 39.99 -4.04
CA PHE A 342 -27.33 39.59 -4.08
C PHE A 342 -28.01 40.24 -5.28
N MET A 343 -28.82 39.49 -5.99
CA MET A 343 -29.62 39.97 -7.14
C MET A 343 -30.97 39.26 -7.13
N SER A 344 -32.05 40.04 -7.21
CA SER A 344 -33.37 39.50 -7.57
C SER A 344 -33.41 39.18 -9.05
N LEU A 345 -33.91 38.01 -9.40
CA LEU A 345 -34.11 37.60 -10.80
C LEU A 345 -35.44 38.08 -11.38
N ASP A 346 -36.38 38.45 -10.49
CA ASP A 346 -37.73 38.91 -10.88
C ASP A 346 -37.76 40.43 -11.10
N ASP A 347 -36.97 41.18 -10.33
CA ASP A 347 -36.94 42.65 -10.44
C ASP A 347 -35.50 43.16 -10.53
N HIS A 348 -35.13 43.62 -11.70
CA HIS A 348 -33.80 44.20 -11.96
C HIS A 348 -33.74 45.73 -11.67
N SER A 349 -34.82 46.37 -11.29
CA SER A 349 -34.83 47.84 -11.03
C SER A 349 -34.07 48.25 -9.77
N LEU A 350 -33.90 47.32 -8.82
CA LEU A 350 -33.18 47.50 -7.56
C LEU A 350 -31.72 46.94 -7.60
N TYR A 351 -31.22 46.73 -8.80
CA TYR A 351 -29.91 46.09 -8.97
C TYR A 351 -28.76 47.05 -8.70
N GLU A 352 -28.00 46.81 -7.63
CA GLU A 352 -26.70 47.40 -7.41
C GLU A 352 -25.60 46.55 -8.12
N PRO A 353 -24.72 47.19 -8.91
CA PRO A 353 -23.66 46.49 -9.63
C PRO A 353 -22.81 45.65 -8.72
N PHE A 354 -22.37 44.47 -9.19
CA PHE A 354 -21.51 43.54 -8.46
C PHE A 354 -20.32 44.23 -7.77
N LYS A 355 -19.65 45.14 -8.48
CA LYS A 355 -18.47 45.86 -7.96
C LYS A 355 -18.82 46.69 -6.71
N ASN A 356 -19.99 47.32 -6.66
CA ASN A 356 -20.40 48.12 -5.52
C ASN A 356 -20.76 47.21 -4.35
N GLN A 357 -21.62 46.21 -4.57
CA GLN A 357 -22.01 45.27 -3.53
C GLN A 357 -20.80 44.53 -2.97
N PHE A 358 -19.88 44.04 -3.83
CA PHE A 358 -18.68 43.35 -3.39
C PHE A 358 -17.79 44.24 -2.52
N ARG A 359 -17.74 45.56 -2.77
CA ARG A 359 -16.99 46.52 -1.98
C ARG A 359 -17.71 46.90 -0.70
N ASP A 360 -19.01 47.10 -0.74
CA ASP A 360 -19.77 47.74 0.31
C ASP A 360 -20.35 46.73 1.32
N ASN A 361 -20.62 45.46 0.89
CA ASN A 361 -21.14 44.38 1.73
C ASN A 361 -20.02 43.65 2.53
N ARG A 362 -18.85 44.27 2.70
CA ARG A 362 -17.73 43.67 3.43
C ARG A 362 -18.01 43.64 4.92
N GLY A 363 -17.86 42.45 5.49
CA GLY A 363 -17.93 42.24 6.94
C GLY A 363 -16.75 41.50 7.48
N TYR A 364 -16.43 41.72 8.72
CA TYR A 364 -15.46 40.91 9.48
C TYR A 364 -16.00 40.60 10.86
N TYR A 365 -15.65 39.44 11.35
CA TYR A 365 -16.07 39.01 12.68
C TYR A 365 -14.93 38.35 13.43
N PHE A 366 -14.98 38.38 14.76
CA PHE A 366 -14.19 37.57 15.66
C PHE A 366 -15.15 36.84 16.58
N SER A 367 -14.86 35.54 16.82
CA SER A 367 -15.67 34.69 17.67
C SER A 367 -14.81 33.94 18.67
N ALA A 368 -15.32 33.74 19.86
CA ALA A 368 -14.83 32.77 20.83
C ALA A 368 -15.99 31.87 21.22
N GLN A 369 -15.80 30.59 21.08
CA GLN A 369 -16.84 29.59 21.35
C GLN A 369 -16.36 28.65 22.45
N LEU A 370 -17.17 28.55 23.52
CA LEU A 370 -17.00 27.57 24.59
C LEU A 370 -18.08 26.49 24.39
N ASN A 371 -17.65 25.25 24.17
CA ASN A 371 -18.54 24.10 24.09
C ASN A 371 -18.35 23.23 25.33
N ILE A 372 -19.44 23.02 26.08
CA ILE A 372 -19.47 22.23 27.30
C ILE A 372 -20.35 21.01 27.05
N PRO A 373 -19.80 19.79 26.93
CA PRO A 373 -20.60 18.59 26.79
C PRO A 373 -21.32 18.31 28.13
N ILE A 374 -22.66 18.37 28.14
CA ILE A 374 -23.47 18.09 29.33
C ILE A 374 -23.90 16.63 29.33
N PHE A 375 -24.35 16.12 28.20
CA PHE A 375 -24.76 14.74 28.02
C PHE A 375 -24.56 14.34 26.56
N GLY A 376 -23.79 13.28 26.33
CA GLY A 376 -23.46 12.78 24.98
C GLY A 376 -24.03 11.39 24.68
N GLY A 377 -24.98 10.92 25.48
CA GLY A 377 -25.45 9.54 25.38
C GLY A 377 -24.43 8.56 25.98
N LEU A 378 -24.62 7.27 25.71
CA LEU A 378 -23.71 6.19 26.11
C LEU A 378 -22.77 5.78 24.96
N SER A 379 -22.51 6.69 24.02
CA SER A 379 -21.61 6.44 22.88
C SER A 379 -20.16 6.67 23.25
#